data_42806f5e1a59ced635b4a5519481b7c3
#
_entry.id   42806f5e1a59ced635b4a5519481b7c3
#
_cell.length_a   1.000
_cell.length_b   1.000
_cell.length_c   1.000
_cell.angle_alpha   90.00
_cell.angle_beta   90.00
_cell.angle_gamma   90.00
#
_symmetry.space_group_name_H-M   'P 1'
#
loop_
_entity.id
_entity.type
_entity.pdbx_description
1 polymer ?
#
loop_
_entity_poly.entity_id
_entity_poly.type
_entity_poly.pdbx_seq_one_letter_code
_entity_poly.pdbx_strand_id
1 'polypeptide(L)'
;MIRLKYYLALFLLLLPICSYGQFFKRLGMKDGLSNPSVLAIYQDTLGRMWFGTNEGVNIYDGEQIHQCKSYVVGQSQQVKLMNGAINQIVGDSLGNIYMRNNHALLRYDIRKEKLEEIRSSGVSSLASINRKIWCAMGDSLFKYDCNRDSLYFFRKLNTSTVWCLEQQGEKLWIGTNKGLYVLVKDSVKCVLPEVEIFRLFVSSHNELWIASRMKGLYRINREGQIRKAEYSSTRVVSEQIRGFVEDDEQNIWFGTFDGLQVYNPYSEYVSE
;
A
#
# COMPACT_ATOMS: atom_id res chain seq x y z
N MET A 1 21.79 39.25 41.43
CA MET A 1 20.86 39.09 40.28
C MET A 1 21.55 38.95 38.93
N ILE A 2 22.62 39.64 38.63
CA ILE A 2 23.32 39.60 37.31
C ILE A 2 23.97 38.23 37.05
N ARG A 3 24.61 37.60 38.02
CA ARG A 3 25.27 36.28 37.85
C ARG A 3 24.31 35.14 37.52
N LEU A 4 23.09 35.11 38.05
CA LEU A 4 22.08 34.09 37.78
C LEU A 4 21.61 34.14 36.31
N LYS A 5 21.52 35.30 35.71
CA LYS A 5 21.17 35.47 34.29
C LYS A 5 22.24 34.90 33.36
N TYR A 6 23.51 34.99 33.72
CA TYR A 6 24.59 34.38 32.92
C TYR A 6 24.61 32.85 33.01
N TYR A 7 24.30 32.26 34.17
CA TYR A 7 24.18 30.81 34.29
C TYR A 7 22.95 30.28 33.56
N LEU A 8 21.83 30.99 33.56
CA LEU A 8 20.64 30.61 32.80
C LEU A 8 20.89 30.71 31.29
N ALA A 9 21.60 31.77 30.83
CA ALA A 9 21.98 31.89 29.41
C ALA A 9 22.98 30.82 28.98
N LEU A 10 23.96 30.46 29.82
CA LEU A 10 24.90 29.38 29.56
C LEU A 10 24.23 28.03 29.55
N PHE A 11 23.25 27.78 30.42
CA PHE A 11 22.44 26.55 30.44
C PHE A 11 21.57 26.42 29.20
N LEU A 12 20.97 27.47 28.70
CA LEU A 12 20.23 27.49 27.43
C LEU A 12 21.12 27.25 26.21
N LEU A 13 22.38 27.68 26.24
CA LEU A 13 23.37 27.43 25.19
C LEU A 13 23.90 25.99 25.19
N LEU A 14 23.76 25.27 26.31
CA LEU A 14 24.16 23.87 26.46
C LEU A 14 23.03 22.86 26.19
N LEU A 15 21.81 23.33 25.91
CA LEU A 15 20.77 22.43 25.43
C LEU A 15 21.20 21.89 24.07
N PRO A 16 21.43 20.57 23.93
CA PRO A 16 21.75 20.00 22.65
C PRO A 16 20.55 20.29 21.72
N ILE A 17 20.78 21.06 20.67
CA ILE A 17 19.85 21.14 19.55
C ILE A 17 19.91 19.76 18.92
N CYS A 18 19.07 18.84 19.40
CA CYS A 18 18.86 17.58 18.74
C CYS A 18 18.19 17.89 17.38
N SER A 19 19.01 18.27 16.43
CA SER A 19 18.62 18.23 15.04
C SER A 19 18.48 16.75 14.69
N TYR A 20 17.26 16.24 14.69
CA TYR A 20 16.97 14.95 14.10
C TYR A 20 17.13 15.06 12.59
N GLY A 21 18.35 14.86 12.12
CA GLY A 21 18.60 14.65 10.70
C GLY A 21 17.91 13.36 10.29
N GLN A 22 16.99 13.42 9.33
CA GLN A 22 16.44 12.22 8.72
C GLN A 22 17.57 11.52 7.95
N PHE A 23 17.97 10.34 8.42
CA PHE A 23 18.95 9.51 7.73
C PHE A 23 18.23 8.63 6.74
N PHE A 24 18.43 8.87 5.45
CA PHE A 24 17.95 7.98 4.40
C PHE A 24 18.99 6.87 4.14
N LYS A 25 18.59 5.62 4.35
CA LYS A 25 19.37 4.46 3.93
C LYS A 25 18.84 3.99 2.58
N ARG A 26 19.68 4.00 1.56
CA ARG A 26 19.34 3.44 0.25
C ARG A 26 19.61 1.94 0.27
N LEU A 27 18.58 1.15 0.00
CA LEU A 27 18.67 -0.30 -0.21
C LEU A 27 18.61 -0.58 -1.72
N GLY A 28 19.52 -1.39 -2.22
CA GLY A 28 19.61 -1.72 -3.63
C GLY A 28 20.07 -3.14 -3.89
N MET A 29 20.37 -3.45 -5.14
CA MET A 29 20.85 -4.79 -5.54
C MET A 29 22.16 -5.19 -4.84
N LYS A 30 23.01 -4.22 -4.49
CA LYS A 30 24.25 -4.47 -3.73
C LYS A 30 23.96 -4.93 -2.30
N ASP A 31 22.82 -4.56 -1.76
CA ASP A 31 22.37 -4.93 -0.42
C ASP A 31 21.53 -6.22 -0.44
N GLY A 32 21.34 -6.85 -1.62
CA GLY A 32 20.63 -8.11 -1.78
C GLY A 32 19.25 -8.03 -2.43
N LEU A 33 18.78 -6.84 -2.81
CA LEU A 33 17.49 -6.69 -3.50
C LEU A 33 17.50 -7.39 -4.86
N SER A 34 16.45 -8.16 -5.18
CA SER A 34 16.38 -8.94 -6.44
C SER A 34 16.26 -8.06 -7.67
N ASN A 35 15.62 -6.91 -7.58
CA ASN A 35 15.44 -5.95 -8.67
C ASN A 35 15.27 -4.53 -8.11
N PRO A 36 15.80 -3.48 -8.77
CA PRO A 36 15.72 -2.11 -8.26
C PRO A 36 14.31 -1.50 -8.33
N SER A 37 13.42 -2.07 -9.14
CA SER A 37 12.03 -1.59 -9.25
C SER A 37 11.16 -2.23 -8.19
N VAL A 38 10.97 -1.52 -7.07
CA VAL A 38 10.05 -1.92 -5.99
C VAL A 38 8.63 -1.48 -6.35
N LEU A 39 7.70 -2.43 -6.38
CA LEU A 39 6.30 -2.23 -6.77
C LEU A 39 5.33 -2.27 -5.58
N ALA A 40 5.72 -2.95 -4.49
CA ALA A 40 4.94 -3.06 -3.28
C ALA A 40 5.86 -3.09 -2.06
N ILE A 41 5.43 -2.45 -0.98
CA ILE A 41 6.12 -2.44 0.32
C ILE A 41 5.07 -2.79 1.38
N TYR A 42 5.47 -3.64 2.33
CA TYR A 42 4.63 -4.03 3.44
C TYR A 42 5.49 -4.30 4.67
N GLN A 43 5.07 -3.83 5.85
CA GLN A 43 5.70 -4.17 7.12
C GLN A 43 4.86 -5.23 7.83
N ASP A 44 5.47 -6.34 8.19
CA ASP A 44 4.79 -7.41 8.93
C ASP A 44 4.73 -7.14 10.44
N THR A 45 4.02 -8.00 11.16
CA THR A 45 3.85 -7.89 12.61
C THR A 45 5.13 -8.12 13.43
N LEU A 46 6.18 -8.63 12.80
CA LEU A 46 7.52 -8.80 13.39
C LEU A 46 8.43 -7.61 13.07
N GLY A 47 7.92 -6.58 12.39
CA GLY A 47 8.68 -5.40 11.98
C GLY A 47 9.53 -5.59 10.72
N ARG A 48 9.51 -6.77 10.08
CA ARG A 48 10.25 -7.00 8.84
C ARG A 48 9.59 -6.28 7.68
N MET A 49 10.41 -5.76 6.76
CA MET A 49 9.93 -5.10 5.56
C MET A 49 9.93 -6.07 4.37
N TRP A 50 8.80 -6.16 3.70
CA TRP A 50 8.60 -6.96 2.50
C TRP A 50 8.62 -6.06 1.27
N PHE A 51 9.52 -6.36 0.33
CA PHE A 51 9.66 -5.63 -0.92
C PHE A 51 9.25 -6.51 -2.09
N GLY A 52 8.10 -6.20 -2.70
CA GLY A 52 7.71 -6.78 -3.97
C GLY A 52 8.38 -6.04 -5.11
N THR A 53 9.08 -6.76 -5.97
CA THR A 53 9.82 -6.20 -7.09
C THR A 53 9.34 -6.76 -8.42
N ASN A 54 9.92 -6.32 -9.54
CA ASN A 54 9.68 -6.94 -10.84
C ASN A 54 10.19 -8.39 -10.91
N GLU A 55 11.07 -8.80 -10.01
CA GLU A 55 11.69 -10.13 -9.98
C GLU A 55 11.50 -10.80 -8.61
N GLY A 56 10.24 -10.88 -8.16
CA GLY A 56 9.89 -11.58 -6.94
C GLY A 56 9.85 -10.72 -5.69
N VAL A 57 9.92 -11.38 -4.52
CA VAL A 57 9.77 -10.75 -3.22
C VAL A 57 11.02 -10.93 -2.36
N ASN A 58 11.33 -9.89 -1.60
CA ASN A 58 12.47 -9.80 -0.71
C ASN A 58 11.99 -9.44 0.70
N ILE A 59 12.65 -9.95 1.72
CA ILE A 59 12.36 -9.69 3.13
C ILE A 59 13.59 -9.02 3.73
N TYR A 60 13.42 -7.85 4.32
CA TYR A 60 14.45 -7.14 5.07
C TYR A 60 14.13 -7.22 6.56
N ASP A 61 15.04 -7.77 7.34
CA ASP A 61 14.89 -8.00 8.78
C ASP A 61 15.44 -6.86 9.67
N GLY A 62 15.93 -5.78 9.02
CA GLY A 62 16.61 -4.67 9.68
C GLY A 62 18.12 -4.66 9.40
N GLU A 63 18.71 -5.81 9.10
CA GLU A 63 20.14 -5.99 8.83
C GLU A 63 20.39 -6.44 7.39
N GLN A 64 19.72 -7.50 6.94
CA GLN A 64 19.96 -8.16 5.66
C GLN A 64 18.69 -8.31 4.84
N ILE A 65 18.87 -8.42 3.51
CA ILE A 65 17.80 -8.70 2.57
C ILE A 65 17.87 -10.18 2.17
N HIS A 66 16.76 -10.89 2.41
CA HIS A 66 16.56 -12.29 2.03
C HIS A 66 15.62 -12.39 0.83
N GLN A 67 16.08 -13.02 -0.26
CA GLN A 67 15.25 -13.25 -1.44
C GLN A 67 14.44 -14.54 -1.29
N CYS A 68 13.13 -14.50 -1.51
CA CYS A 68 12.31 -15.70 -1.67
C CYS A 68 12.47 -16.25 -3.09
N LYS A 69 13.34 -17.23 -3.27
CA LYS A 69 13.73 -17.74 -4.60
C LYS A 69 12.76 -18.74 -5.22
N SER A 70 11.86 -19.31 -4.41
CA SER A 70 10.91 -20.32 -4.89
C SER A 70 9.65 -20.38 -4.04
N TYR A 71 8.63 -21.01 -4.58
CA TYR A 71 7.37 -21.29 -3.89
C TYR A 71 6.85 -22.69 -4.26
N VAL A 72 5.93 -23.20 -3.45
CA VAL A 72 5.34 -24.52 -3.63
C VAL A 72 3.94 -24.39 -4.21
N VAL A 73 3.61 -25.24 -5.18
CA VAL A 73 2.30 -25.26 -5.82
C VAL A 73 1.41 -26.28 -5.17
N GLY A 74 0.39 -25.78 -4.44
CA GLY A 74 -0.75 -26.54 -3.95
C GLY A 74 -0.44 -27.92 -3.37
N GLN A 75 -1.36 -28.84 -3.57
CA GLN A 75 -1.25 -30.23 -3.08
C GLN A 75 -0.16 -31.07 -3.78
N SER A 76 0.26 -30.66 -4.97
CA SER A 76 1.30 -31.39 -5.75
C SER A 76 2.69 -31.26 -5.16
N GLN A 77 2.91 -30.32 -4.22
CA GLN A 77 4.21 -30.00 -3.62
C GLN A 77 5.32 -29.69 -4.66
N GLN A 78 4.92 -29.34 -5.88
CA GLN A 78 5.85 -28.94 -6.93
C GLN A 78 6.48 -27.60 -6.58
N VAL A 79 7.82 -27.52 -6.61
CA VAL A 79 8.55 -26.29 -6.40
C VAL A 79 8.67 -25.54 -7.72
N LYS A 80 8.27 -24.27 -7.73
CA LYS A 80 8.47 -23.34 -8.83
C LYS A 80 9.44 -22.24 -8.41
N LEU A 81 10.28 -21.79 -9.32
CA LEU A 81 11.11 -20.62 -9.09
C LEU A 81 10.27 -19.36 -9.02
N MET A 82 10.63 -18.47 -8.09
CA MET A 82 10.02 -17.16 -8.00
C MET A 82 10.47 -16.33 -9.20
N ASN A 83 9.51 -15.95 -10.01
CA ASN A 83 9.70 -15.05 -11.13
C ASN A 83 8.49 -14.14 -11.31
N GLY A 84 8.69 -13.03 -11.97
CA GLY A 84 7.64 -12.05 -12.25
C GLY A 84 7.36 -11.08 -11.10
N ALA A 85 6.56 -10.10 -11.44
CA ALA A 85 6.32 -8.92 -10.61
C ALA A 85 5.41 -9.19 -9.42
N ILE A 86 5.83 -8.79 -8.23
CA ILE A 86 5.01 -8.75 -7.02
C ILE A 86 4.45 -7.33 -6.85
N ASN A 87 3.18 -7.16 -7.18
CA ASN A 87 2.55 -5.84 -7.30
C ASN A 87 1.75 -5.40 -6.07
N GLN A 88 1.37 -6.35 -5.22
CA GLN A 88 0.60 -6.10 -3.99
C GLN A 88 1.04 -7.10 -2.93
N ILE A 89 1.18 -6.61 -1.69
CA ILE A 89 1.51 -7.40 -0.51
C ILE A 89 0.59 -6.94 0.61
N VAL A 90 -0.05 -7.88 1.30
CA VAL A 90 -0.94 -7.62 2.44
C VAL A 90 -0.81 -8.73 3.48
N GLY A 91 -1.15 -8.44 4.74
CA GLY A 91 -1.14 -9.43 5.82
C GLY A 91 -2.53 -9.75 6.36
N ASP A 92 -2.67 -10.91 7.00
CA ASP A 92 -3.87 -11.30 7.73
C ASP A 92 -3.71 -11.11 9.25
N SER A 93 -4.73 -11.51 10.02
CA SER A 93 -4.72 -11.45 11.48
C SER A 93 -3.80 -12.49 12.15
N LEU A 94 -3.36 -13.49 11.42
CA LEU A 94 -2.48 -14.56 11.90
C LEU A 94 -1.01 -14.26 11.61
N GLY A 95 -0.73 -13.15 10.90
CA GLY A 95 0.59 -12.73 10.49
C GLY A 95 1.04 -13.31 9.15
N ASN A 96 0.24 -14.13 8.48
CA ASN A 96 0.57 -14.61 7.15
C ASN A 96 0.59 -13.48 6.14
N ILE A 97 1.47 -13.57 5.16
CA ILE A 97 1.65 -12.56 4.13
C ILE A 97 1.13 -13.09 2.80
N TYR A 98 0.27 -12.32 2.18
CA TYR A 98 -0.31 -12.64 0.89
C TYR A 98 0.22 -11.67 -0.16
N MET A 99 0.51 -12.20 -1.33
CA MET A 99 1.08 -11.40 -2.40
C MET A 99 0.51 -11.79 -3.76
N ARG A 100 0.37 -10.79 -4.62
CA ARG A 100 -0.03 -10.98 -6.00
C ARG A 100 1.20 -11.03 -6.90
N ASN A 101 1.47 -12.21 -7.44
CA ASN A 101 2.52 -12.43 -8.45
C ASN A 101 1.85 -12.43 -9.84
N ASN A 102 2.05 -11.34 -10.61
CA ASN A 102 1.30 -11.11 -11.84
C ASN A 102 -0.21 -11.24 -11.60
N HIS A 103 -0.79 -12.40 -11.84
CA HIS A 103 -2.19 -12.73 -11.61
C HIS A 103 -2.41 -13.90 -10.65
N ALA A 104 -1.35 -14.45 -10.09
CA ALA A 104 -1.42 -15.51 -9.09
C ALA A 104 -1.53 -14.93 -7.68
N LEU A 105 -2.13 -15.69 -6.77
CA LEU A 105 -2.14 -15.43 -5.33
C LEU A 105 -1.19 -16.38 -4.65
N LEU A 106 -0.19 -15.83 -3.97
CA LEU A 106 0.75 -16.55 -3.13
C LEU A 106 0.50 -16.20 -1.67
N ARG A 107 0.75 -17.17 -0.77
CA ARG A 107 0.74 -16.99 0.68
C ARG A 107 2.08 -17.41 1.27
N TYR A 108 2.69 -16.56 2.09
CA TYR A 108 3.75 -16.95 2.99
C TYR A 108 3.14 -17.28 4.35
N ASP A 109 3.19 -18.56 4.70
CA ASP A 109 2.79 -19.05 6.02
C ASP A 109 3.92 -18.74 7.02
N ILE A 110 3.68 -17.82 7.95
CA ILE A 110 4.70 -17.33 8.87
C ILE A 110 5.18 -18.41 9.87
N ARG A 111 4.31 -19.40 10.16
CA ARG A 111 4.65 -20.48 11.11
C ARG A 111 5.50 -21.57 10.47
N LYS A 112 5.25 -21.81 9.17
CA LYS A 112 5.98 -22.82 8.40
C LYS A 112 7.17 -22.25 7.65
N GLU A 113 7.29 -20.92 7.63
CA GLU A 113 8.27 -20.18 6.81
C GLU A 113 8.28 -20.62 5.35
N LYS A 114 7.08 -20.88 4.82
CA LYS A 114 6.88 -21.47 3.50
C LYS A 114 6.02 -20.58 2.63
N LEU A 115 6.46 -20.38 1.40
CA LEU A 115 5.71 -19.68 0.37
C LEU A 115 4.94 -20.68 -0.50
N GLU A 116 3.64 -20.51 -0.62
CA GLU A 116 2.75 -21.42 -1.32
C GLU A 116 1.84 -20.68 -2.32
N GLU A 117 1.55 -21.32 -3.45
CA GLU A 117 0.57 -20.83 -4.41
C GLU A 117 -0.84 -21.25 -3.99
N ILE A 118 -1.71 -20.28 -3.72
CA ILE A 118 -3.13 -20.50 -3.42
C ILE A 118 -3.95 -20.55 -4.71
N ARG A 119 -3.58 -19.71 -5.69
CA ARG A 119 -4.27 -19.64 -6.98
C ARG A 119 -3.30 -19.22 -8.06
N SER A 120 -3.31 -19.94 -9.18
CA SER A 120 -2.34 -19.75 -10.28
C SER A 120 -2.63 -18.54 -11.18
N SER A 121 -3.88 -18.03 -11.23
CA SER A 121 -4.23 -16.95 -12.16
C SER A 121 -5.55 -16.27 -11.83
N GLY A 122 -5.82 -15.17 -12.55
CA GLY A 122 -7.10 -14.45 -12.55
C GLY A 122 -7.23 -13.37 -11.49
N VAL A 123 -6.27 -13.24 -10.58
CA VAL A 123 -6.31 -12.23 -9.51
C VAL A 123 -5.93 -10.86 -10.07
N SER A 124 -6.88 -9.93 -10.05
CA SER A 124 -6.67 -8.55 -10.51
C SER A 124 -6.31 -7.59 -9.38
N SER A 125 -6.80 -7.86 -8.17
CA SER A 125 -6.52 -7.05 -6.98
C SER A 125 -6.51 -7.89 -5.71
N LEU A 126 -5.75 -7.44 -4.72
CA LEU A 126 -5.61 -8.05 -3.40
C LEU A 126 -5.69 -6.95 -2.34
N ALA A 127 -6.44 -7.19 -1.27
CA ALA A 127 -6.54 -6.28 -0.14
C ALA A 127 -6.72 -7.05 1.18
N SER A 128 -6.28 -6.43 2.27
CA SER A 128 -6.60 -6.88 3.63
C SER A 128 -7.66 -5.95 4.21
N ILE A 129 -8.85 -6.48 4.43
CA ILE A 129 -10.00 -5.73 4.93
C ILE A 129 -10.40 -6.33 6.27
N ASN A 130 -10.29 -5.56 7.36
CA ASN A 130 -10.44 -6.05 8.73
C ASN A 130 -9.57 -7.29 8.98
N ARG A 131 -8.33 -7.26 8.49
CA ARG A 131 -7.35 -8.36 8.57
C ARG A 131 -7.82 -9.67 7.94
N LYS A 132 -8.83 -9.61 7.07
CA LYS A 132 -9.26 -10.74 6.21
C LYS A 132 -8.85 -10.45 4.79
N ILE A 133 -8.42 -11.48 4.10
CA ILE A 133 -7.91 -11.33 2.73
C ILE A 133 -9.06 -11.33 1.75
N TRP A 134 -9.10 -10.29 0.94
CA TRP A 134 -10.02 -10.12 -0.17
C TRP A 134 -9.26 -10.13 -1.48
N CYS A 135 -9.90 -10.69 -2.48
CA CYS A 135 -9.35 -10.86 -3.82
C CYS A 135 -10.39 -10.44 -4.85
N ALA A 136 -9.97 -9.70 -5.85
CA ALA A 136 -10.82 -9.42 -7.00
C ALA A 136 -10.35 -10.24 -8.22
N MET A 137 -11.31 -10.72 -9.00
CA MET A 137 -11.08 -11.38 -10.30
C MET A 137 -12.05 -10.77 -11.31
N GLY A 138 -11.52 -9.95 -12.22
CA GLY A 138 -12.36 -9.12 -13.08
C GLY A 138 -13.24 -8.18 -12.26
N ASP A 139 -14.56 -8.32 -12.39
CA ASP A 139 -15.57 -7.54 -11.66
C ASP A 139 -16.15 -8.27 -10.44
N SER A 140 -15.54 -9.37 -10.02
CA SER A 140 -16.06 -10.21 -8.95
C SER A 140 -15.13 -10.21 -7.74
N LEU A 141 -15.72 -10.17 -6.55
CA LEU A 141 -15.03 -10.19 -5.27
C LEU A 141 -15.07 -11.58 -4.65
N PHE A 142 -13.96 -11.96 -4.06
CA PHE A 142 -13.76 -13.20 -3.32
C PHE A 142 -13.16 -12.91 -1.95
N LYS A 143 -13.43 -13.76 -0.99
CA LYS A 143 -12.79 -13.79 0.33
C LYS A 143 -11.96 -15.04 0.47
N TYR A 144 -10.82 -14.93 1.11
CA TYR A 144 -10.02 -16.09 1.48
C TYR A 144 -10.44 -16.58 2.87
N ASP A 145 -10.71 -17.88 2.96
CA ASP A 145 -10.95 -18.58 4.22
C ASP A 145 -9.68 -19.34 4.60
N CYS A 146 -8.98 -18.85 5.63
CA CYS A 146 -7.74 -19.44 6.11
C CYS A 146 -7.94 -20.82 6.76
N ASN A 147 -9.15 -21.16 7.24
CA ASN A 147 -9.44 -22.48 7.82
C ASN A 147 -9.62 -23.55 6.74
N ARG A 148 -10.21 -23.17 5.61
CA ARG A 148 -10.46 -24.05 4.47
C ARG A 148 -9.37 -23.96 3.40
N ASP A 149 -8.42 -23.06 3.57
CA ASP A 149 -7.34 -22.77 2.61
C ASP A 149 -7.87 -22.52 1.19
N SER A 150 -8.95 -21.76 1.08
CA SER A 150 -9.64 -21.55 -0.19
C SER A 150 -10.26 -20.17 -0.33
N LEU A 151 -10.36 -19.74 -1.61
CA LEU A 151 -11.12 -18.55 -1.99
C LEU A 151 -12.59 -18.95 -2.23
N TYR A 152 -13.50 -18.19 -1.64
CA TYR A 152 -14.92 -18.34 -1.93
C TYR A 152 -15.50 -17.06 -2.53
N PHE A 153 -16.42 -17.25 -3.45
CA PHE A 153 -17.14 -16.16 -4.12
C PHE A 153 -17.94 -15.37 -3.08
N PHE A 154 -17.78 -14.05 -3.13
CA PHE A 154 -18.56 -13.16 -2.29
C PHE A 154 -19.64 -12.43 -3.08
N ARG A 155 -19.26 -11.73 -4.17
CA ARG A 155 -20.18 -10.91 -4.94
C ARG A 155 -19.64 -10.56 -6.31
N LYS A 156 -20.55 -10.51 -7.30
CA LYS A 156 -20.32 -9.87 -8.57
C LYS A 156 -20.76 -8.40 -8.49
N LEU A 157 -19.90 -7.48 -8.93
CA LEU A 157 -20.14 -6.05 -8.81
C LEU A 157 -20.88 -5.45 -10.03
N ASN A 158 -20.88 -6.17 -11.16
CA ASN A 158 -21.38 -5.69 -12.44
C ASN A 158 -20.75 -4.35 -12.87
N THR A 159 -19.48 -4.19 -12.54
CA THR A 159 -18.65 -3.04 -12.88
C THR A 159 -17.66 -3.43 -13.99
N SER A 160 -16.54 -2.78 -14.03
CA SER A 160 -15.39 -3.20 -14.83
C SER A 160 -14.31 -3.84 -13.95
N THR A 161 -13.15 -4.15 -14.52
CA THR A 161 -12.06 -4.78 -13.78
C THR A 161 -11.65 -3.98 -12.54
N VAL A 162 -11.66 -4.63 -11.39
CA VAL A 162 -11.24 -4.06 -10.11
C VAL A 162 -9.72 -4.03 -10.04
N TRP A 163 -9.15 -2.86 -9.75
CA TRP A 163 -7.71 -2.66 -9.61
C TRP A 163 -7.25 -2.45 -8.17
N CYS A 164 -8.09 -1.84 -7.35
CA CYS A 164 -7.80 -1.65 -5.94
C CYS A 164 -9.08 -1.67 -5.09
N LEU A 165 -8.90 -2.01 -3.83
CA LEU A 165 -9.94 -2.07 -2.81
C LEU A 165 -9.43 -1.37 -1.56
N GLU A 166 -10.29 -0.60 -0.91
CA GLU A 166 -9.97 0.05 0.36
C GLU A 166 -11.21 0.12 1.24
N GLN A 167 -11.03 -0.03 2.55
CA GLN A 167 -12.14 0.02 3.50
C GLN A 167 -12.15 1.32 4.30
N GLN A 168 -13.31 1.93 4.43
CA GLN A 168 -13.57 3.08 5.28
C GLN A 168 -14.83 2.83 6.12
N GLY A 169 -14.64 2.42 7.36
CA GLY A 169 -15.76 2.00 8.20
C GLY A 169 -16.55 0.84 7.57
N GLU A 170 -17.84 1.02 7.35
CA GLU A 170 -18.70 0.02 6.68
C GLU A 170 -18.66 0.10 5.14
N LYS A 171 -17.99 1.09 4.57
CA LYS A 171 -17.89 1.30 3.13
C LYS A 171 -16.70 0.51 2.57
N LEU A 172 -16.93 -0.24 1.50
CA LEU A 172 -15.85 -0.79 0.68
C LEU A 172 -15.74 0.04 -0.59
N TRP A 173 -14.63 0.76 -0.72
CA TRP A 173 -14.28 1.52 -1.90
C TRP A 173 -13.62 0.61 -2.93
N ILE A 174 -14.01 0.77 -4.18
CA ILE A 174 -13.65 -0.13 -5.28
C ILE A 174 -13.17 0.72 -6.43
N GLY A 175 -11.86 0.72 -6.65
CA GLY A 175 -11.24 1.39 -7.79
C GLY A 175 -11.20 0.47 -8.99
N THR A 176 -11.65 0.97 -10.12
CA THR A 176 -11.72 0.22 -11.38
C THR A 176 -11.10 1.02 -12.52
N ASN A 177 -10.92 0.38 -13.68
CA ASN A 177 -10.49 1.07 -14.89
C ASN A 177 -11.58 1.97 -15.52
N LYS A 178 -12.80 2.03 -14.96
CA LYS A 178 -13.90 2.87 -15.44
C LYS A 178 -14.50 3.79 -14.38
N GLY A 179 -13.96 3.78 -13.16
CA GLY A 179 -14.46 4.65 -12.12
C GLY A 179 -14.21 4.17 -10.70
N LEU A 180 -14.62 5.01 -9.76
CA LEU A 180 -14.70 4.70 -8.34
C LEU A 180 -16.10 4.28 -7.97
N TYR A 181 -16.21 3.15 -7.34
CA TYR A 181 -17.47 2.63 -6.79
C TYR A 181 -17.38 2.50 -5.28
N VAL A 182 -18.51 2.51 -4.62
CA VAL A 182 -18.64 2.19 -3.21
C VAL A 182 -19.68 1.10 -3.02
N LEU A 183 -19.32 0.09 -2.25
CA LEU A 183 -20.22 -0.93 -1.74
C LEU A 183 -20.57 -0.61 -0.29
N VAL A 184 -21.86 -0.40 -0.03
CA VAL A 184 -22.40 -0.21 1.32
C VAL A 184 -23.50 -1.22 1.51
N LYS A 185 -23.37 -2.09 2.52
CA LYS A 185 -24.27 -3.24 2.73
C LYS A 185 -24.39 -4.04 1.43
N ASP A 186 -25.52 -3.96 0.74
CA ASP A 186 -25.80 -4.69 -0.48
C ASP A 186 -25.90 -3.81 -1.73
N SER A 187 -25.65 -2.52 -1.61
CA SER A 187 -25.73 -1.56 -2.70
C SER A 187 -24.36 -1.16 -3.23
N VAL A 188 -24.17 -1.24 -4.54
CA VAL A 188 -22.98 -0.74 -5.24
C VAL A 188 -23.37 0.52 -5.99
N LYS A 189 -22.68 1.63 -5.74
CA LYS A 189 -22.91 2.92 -6.38
C LYS A 189 -21.64 3.42 -7.04
N CYS A 190 -21.73 3.93 -8.27
CA CYS A 190 -20.65 4.69 -8.91
C CYS A 190 -20.59 6.09 -8.31
N VAL A 191 -19.41 6.52 -7.89
CA VAL A 191 -19.18 7.80 -7.22
C VAL A 191 -18.38 8.75 -8.09
N LEU A 192 -17.41 8.24 -8.84
CA LEU A 192 -16.57 9.00 -9.75
C LEU A 192 -16.42 8.21 -11.05
N PRO A 193 -17.28 8.46 -12.06
CA PRO A 193 -17.26 7.75 -13.34
C PRO A 193 -16.10 8.20 -14.24
N GLU A 194 -15.70 7.36 -15.17
CA GLU A 194 -14.75 7.65 -16.25
C GLU A 194 -13.35 8.10 -15.78
N VAL A 195 -12.97 7.68 -14.57
CA VAL A 195 -11.64 7.91 -14.00
C VAL A 195 -11.01 6.55 -13.70
N GLU A 196 -9.89 6.23 -14.32
CA GLU A 196 -9.12 5.02 -13.99
C GLU A 196 -8.51 5.16 -12.59
N ILE A 197 -9.01 4.37 -11.63
CA ILE A 197 -8.57 4.44 -10.23
C ILE A 197 -7.49 3.39 -9.99
N PHE A 198 -6.28 3.85 -9.72
CA PHE A 198 -5.10 2.99 -9.60
C PHE A 198 -4.78 2.60 -8.16
N ARG A 199 -4.96 3.54 -7.21
CA ARG A 199 -4.74 3.32 -5.77
C ARG A 199 -5.78 4.07 -4.96
N LEU A 200 -6.08 3.51 -3.80
CA LEU A 200 -6.92 4.11 -2.77
C LEU A 200 -6.17 4.06 -1.45
N PHE A 201 -6.44 5.01 -0.58
CA PHE A 201 -5.86 5.08 0.76
C PHE A 201 -6.82 5.84 1.68
N VAL A 202 -7.10 5.29 2.86
CA VAL A 202 -7.88 5.97 3.89
C VAL A 202 -6.93 6.47 4.96
N SER A 203 -6.90 7.80 5.17
CA SER A 203 -6.07 8.43 6.19
C SER A 203 -6.61 8.23 7.60
N SER A 204 -5.79 8.49 8.61
CA SER A 204 -6.18 8.49 10.03
C SER A 204 -7.32 9.48 10.31
N HIS A 205 -7.43 10.55 9.52
CA HIS A 205 -8.52 11.50 9.53
C HIS A 205 -9.82 11.00 8.87
N ASN A 206 -9.85 9.73 8.45
CA ASN A 206 -11.00 9.14 7.77
C ASN A 206 -11.37 9.84 6.46
N GLU A 207 -10.39 10.32 5.71
CA GLU A 207 -10.52 10.83 4.36
C GLU A 207 -10.05 9.80 3.35
N LEU A 208 -10.74 9.69 2.23
CA LEU A 208 -10.32 8.78 1.15
C LEU A 208 -9.49 9.53 0.12
N TRP A 209 -8.25 9.10 -0.07
CA TRP A 209 -7.35 9.55 -1.11
C TRP A 209 -7.41 8.63 -2.30
N ILE A 210 -7.48 9.19 -3.49
CA ILE A 210 -7.77 8.48 -4.73
C ILE A 210 -6.73 8.87 -5.78
N ALA A 211 -5.85 7.93 -6.09
CA ALA A 211 -4.89 8.10 -7.18
C ALA A 211 -5.51 7.61 -8.48
N SER A 212 -5.68 8.51 -9.44
CA SER A 212 -6.05 8.15 -10.80
C SER A 212 -4.79 7.84 -11.63
N ARG A 213 -4.98 7.08 -12.71
CA ARG A 213 -3.86 6.74 -13.58
C ARG A 213 -3.34 7.93 -14.39
N MET A 214 -4.24 8.82 -14.83
CA MET A 214 -3.92 9.91 -15.77
C MET A 214 -4.59 11.24 -15.41
N LYS A 215 -5.34 11.33 -14.32
CA LYS A 215 -6.11 12.52 -13.94
C LYS A 215 -5.69 13.11 -12.59
N GLY A 216 -4.55 12.63 -12.03
CA GLY A 216 -3.99 13.12 -10.78
C GLY A 216 -4.68 12.61 -9.54
N LEU A 217 -4.62 13.39 -8.47
CA LEU A 217 -5.04 13.04 -7.12
C LEU A 217 -6.42 13.64 -6.82
N TYR A 218 -7.30 12.83 -6.22
CA TYR A 218 -8.57 13.27 -5.67
C TYR A 218 -8.64 12.92 -4.19
N ARG A 219 -9.48 13.65 -3.46
CA ARG A 219 -9.78 13.42 -2.05
C ARG A 219 -11.30 13.45 -1.84
N ILE A 220 -11.80 12.51 -1.06
CA ILE A 220 -13.14 12.57 -0.47
C ILE A 220 -12.96 12.90 1.00
N ASN A 221 -13.44 14.07 1.40
CA ASN A 221 -13.36 14.53 2.79
C ASN A 221 -14.40 13.81 3.69
N ARG A 222 -14.42 14.15 4.97
CA ARG A 222 -15.33 13.55 5.97
C ARG A 222 -16.81 13.79 5.65
N GLU A 223 -17.12 14.92 5.01
CA GLU A 223 -18.47 15.30 4.58
C GLU A 223 -18.89 14.60 3.27
N GLY A 224 -18.00 13.81 2.66
CA GLY A 224 -18.26 13.09 1.42
C GLY A 224 -18.11 13.94 0.16
N GLN A 225 -17.51 15.12 0.24
CA GLN A 225 -17.26 15.98 -0.91
C GLN A 225 -16.00 15.50 -1.64
N ILE A 226 -16.12 15.37 -2.95
CA ILE A 226 -15.00 15.00 -3.82
C ILE A 226 -14.32 16.27 -4.33
N ARG A 227 -13.01 16.36 -4.13
CA ARG A 227 -12.18 17.44 -4.67
C ARG A 227 -10.96 16.87 -5.36
N LYS A 228 -10.56 17.49 -6.46
CA LYS A 228 -9.23 17.26 -7.03
C LYS A 228 -8.21 18.00 -6.17
N ALA A 229 -7.09 17.35 -5.81
CA ALA A 229 -6.07 18.00 -5.03
C ALA A 229 -5.39 19.10 -5.85
N GLU A 230 -5.20 20.27 -5.24
CA GLU A 230 -4.47 21.38 -5.82
C GLU A 230 -2.98 21.25 -5.45
N TYR A 231 -2.12 21.63 -6.38
CA TYR A 231 -0.67 21.60 -6.19
C TYR A 231 -0.16 23.03 -5.99
N SER A 232 0.78 23.21 -5.06
CA SER A 232 1.35 24.52 -4.72
C SER A 232 2.30 25.09 -5.76
N SER A 233 2.78 24.25 -6.70
CA SER A 233 3.70 24.67 -7.74
C SER A 233 3.09 24.59 -9.14
N THR A 234 3.51 25.51 -10.01
CA THR A 234 3.16 25.50 -11.45
C THR A 234 3.81 24.34 -12.22
N ARG A 235 4.64 23.54 -11.56
CA ARG A 235 5.24 22.36 -12.14
C ARG A 235 4.24 21.21 -12.09
N VAL A 236 3.83 20.75 -13.23
CA VAL A 236 2.98 19.55 -13.35
C VAL A 236 3.75 18.40 -12.78
N VAL A 237 3.40 18.02 -11.59
CA VAL A 237 3.89 16.80 -10.98
C VAL A 237 3.25 15.62 -11.72
N SER A 238 4.01 14.53 -11.86
CA SER A 238 3.51 13.33 -12.51
C SER A 238 2.13 12.94 -11.96
N GLU A 239 1.14 12.91 -12.83
CA GLU A 239 -0.22 12.50 -12.45
C GLU A 239 -0.32 11.00 -12.09
N GLN A 240 0.79 10.26 -12.22
CA GLN A 240 0.84 8.81 -12.00
C GLN A 240 1.32 8.47 -10.58
N ILE A 241 0.38 8.49 -9.64
CA ILE A 241 0.65 8.14 -8.24
C ILE A 241 0.66 6.62 -8.10
N ARG A 242 1.70 6.09 -7.44
CA ARG A 242 1.95 4.65 -7.29
C ARG A 242 1.60 4.10 -5.92
N GLY A 243 1.66 4.90 -4.89
CA GLY A 243 1.37 4.49 -3.52
C GLY A 243 1.21 5.67 -2.60
N PHE A 244 0.65 5.39 -1.43
CA PHE A 244 0.46 6.34 -0.35
C PHE A 244 1.02 5.77 0.94
N VAL A 245 1.45 6.66 1.83
CA VAL A 245 1.71 6.38 3.23
C VAL A 245 1.40 7.63 4.04
N GLU A 246 0.92 7.45 5.25
CA GLU A 246 0.72 8.52 6.23
C GLU A 246 1.82 8.41 7.29
N ASP A 247 2.46 9.52 7.61
CA ASP A 247 3.46 9.58 8.68
C ASP A 247 2.81 9.89 10.04
N ASP A 248 3.61 9.87 11.11
CA ASP A 248 3.15 10.13 12.47
C ASP A 248 2.67 11.59 12.66
N GLU A 249 3.08 12.49 11.76
CA GLU A 249 2.64 13.88 11.72
C GLU A 249 1.38 14.09 10.86
N GLN A 250 0.81 12.96 10.36
CA GLN A 250 -0.40 12.91 9.51
C GLN A 250 -0.22 13.49 8.13
N ASN A 251 1.02 13.72 7.69
CA ASN A 251 1.28 14.05 6.30
C ASN A 251 1.03 12.85 5.41
N ILE A 252 0.43 13.07 4.25
CA ILE A 252 0.18 12.03 3.26
C ILE A 252 1.28 12.09 2.21
N TRP A 253 2.15 11.11 2.25
CA TRP A 253 3.22 10.94 1.27
C TRP A 253 2.73 10.10 0.11
N PHE A 254 3.07 10.49 -1.11
CA PHE A 254 2.76 9.73 -2.30
C PHE A 254 3.90 9.74 -3.31
N GLY A 255 4.22 8.53 -3.77
CA GLY A 255 5.25 8.32 -4.77
C GLY A 255 4.69 8.51 -6.18
N THR A 256 5.43 9.20 -7.01
CA THR A 256 5.14 9.41 -8.43
C THR A 256 6.32 8.95 -9.29
N PHE A 257 6.19 9.00 -10.62
CA PHE A 257 7.35 8.74 -11.49
C PHE A 257 8.45 9.81 -11.38
N ASP A 258 8.08 11.02 -10.98
CA ASP A 258 8.99 12.15 -10.91
C ASP A 258 9.57 12.37 -9.51
N GLY A 259 9.15 11.55 -8.53
CA GLY A 259 9.67 11.63 -7.18
C GLY A 259 8.62 11.42 -6.11
N LEU A 260 9.00 11.77 -4.89
CA LEU A 260 8.17 11.69 -3.70
C LEU A 260 7.57 13.06 -3.41
N GLN A 261 6.29 13.07 -3.07
CA GLN A 261 5.54 14.25 -2.73
C GLN A 261 4.82 14.10 -1.42
N VAL A 262 4.53 15.20 -0.77
CA VAL A 262 3.83 15.23 0.50
C VAL A 262 2.68 16.23 0.48
N TYR A 263 1.51 15.79 0.95
CA TYR A 263 0.41 16.68 1.31
C TYR A 263 0.44 16.90 2.82
N ASN A 264 0.53 18.15 3.21
CA ASN A 264 0.43 18.53 4.61
C ASN A 264 -1.02 18.96 4.92
N PRO A 265 -1.70 18.30 5.88
CA PRO A 265 -3.11 18.58 6.18
C PRO A 265 -3.34 19.96 6.81
N TYR A 266 -2.31 20.58 7.40
CA TYR A 266 -2.42 21.89 8.02
C TYR A 266 -2.30 23.04 7.02
N SER A 267 -1.49 22.87 5.98
CA SER A 267 -1.33 23.85 4.90
C SER A 267 -2.30 23.64 3.75
N GLU A 268 -2.93 22.45 3.68
CA GLU A 268 -3.79 22.00 2.59
C GLU A 268 -3.12 22.02 1.18
N TYR A 269 -1.79 22.02 1.12
CA TYR A 269 -1.03 22.01 -0.12
C TYR A 269 -0.17 20.75 -0.26
N VAL A 270 0.11 20.42 -1.52
CA VAL A 270 1.07 19.38 -1.91
C VAL A 270 2.41 20.04 -2.19
N SER A 271 3.50 19.52 -1.59
CA SER A 271 4.88 19.92 -1.84
C SER A 271 5.75 18.74 -2.29
N GLU A 272 6.92 19.03 -2.87
CA GLU A 272 7.96 18.05 -3.24
C GLU A 272 8.92 17.82 -2.07
#